data_e8a7330b8f825d9184b4e2c043d52f4a
#
_entry.id   e8a7330b8f825d9184b4e2c043d52f4a
#
_cell.length_a   1.000
_cell.length_b   1.000
_cell.length_c   1.000
_cell.angle_alpha   90.00
_cell.angle_beta   90.00
_cell.angle_gamma   90.00
#
_symmetry.space_group_name_H-M   'P 1'
#
loop_
_entity.id
_entity.type
_entity.pdbx_description
1 polymer ?
#
loop_
_entity_poly.entity_id
_entity_poly.type
_entity_poly.pdbx_seq_one_letter_code
_entity_poly.pdbx_strand_id
1 'polypeptide(L)'
;MARGAVSDTRVLLDGFGMGESPRWHESRLWFSNWGTNEIVAVDLEGNSEVIGAGGGGSGWAVDWLRDGRMLVTGGELLRVEPDASRVPHADLRHVSPYGWSEITVDGRGNAYVNSINFDFADFTEVLAKGPAPGKVVLVTADGTAREVADGLAFPNGMAVTPDNGTLIVAESFAARLTAFDIGADGSLSNRRIWADVTGDGICIDAEGAVWCSAVGAGGENVVLRVREGGEVLDRIEVDRPCYACMLGGDDGRTLFMVVAQWFGPDRMDQLIEAKTGRILTARVAVPHTGWP
;
A
#
# COMPACT_ATOMS: atom_id res chain seq x y z
N MET A 1 -6.85 -23.03 22.02
CA MET A 1 -6.93 -22.43 20.68
C MET A 1 -8.33 -21.91 20.51
N ALA A 2 -8.52 -20.61 20.69
CA ALA A 2 -9.79 -19.96 20.39
C ALA A 2 -9.94 -19.96 18.85
N ARG A 3 -11.02 -20.56 18.32
CA ARG A 3 -11.41 -20.33 16.94
C ARG A 3 -11.81 -18.87 16.86
N GLY A 4 -11.00 -18.03 16.20
CA GLY A 4 -11.41 -16.69 15.83
C GLY A 4 -12.72 -16.79 15.05
N ALA A 5 -13.68 -15.94 15.36
CA ALA A 5 -14.90 -15.84 14.59
C ALA A 5 -14.50 -15.50 13.17
N VAL A 6 -14.94 -16.31 12.19
CA VAL A 6 -14.84 -15.95 10.78
C VAL A 6 -15.60 -14.64 10.63
N SER A 7 -14.90 -13.54 10.44
CA SER A 7 -15.55 -12.25 10.19
C SER A 7 -16.23 -12.34 8.84
N ASP A 8 -17.56 -12.15 8.82
CA ASP A 8 -18.32 -12.14 7.57
C ASP A 8 -17.80 -11.01 6.67
N THR A 9 -17.14 -11.37 5.59
CA THR A 9 -16.72 -10.40 4.57
C THR A 9 -17.90 -10.05 3.67
N ARG A 10 -17.95 -8.79 3.23
CA ARG A 10 -18.96 -8.30 2.28
C ARG A 10 -18.27 -7.69 1.08
N VAL A 11 -18.81 -7.88 -0.11
CA VAL A 11 -18.37 -7.16 -1.31
C VAL A 11 -18.94 -5.74 -1.26
N LEU A 12 -18.05 -4.74 -1.29
CA LEU A 12 -18.42 -3.33 -1.39
C LEU A 12 -18.45 -2.88 -2.85
N LEU A 13 -17.45 -3.27 -3.63
CA LEU A 13 -17.29 -2.95 -5.05
C LEU A 13 -16.70 -4.14 -5.77
N ASP A 14 -17.08 -4.37 -7.03
CA ASP A 14 -16.47 -5.38 -7.89
C ASP A 14 -16.40 -4.92 -9.37
N GLY A 15 -15.86 -5.78 -10.25
CA GLY A 15 -15.89 -5.56 -11.70
C GLY A 15 -14.76 -4.70 -12.25
N PHE A 16 -13.70 -4.44 -11.48
CA PHE A 16 -12.46 -3.82 -11.96
C PHE A 16 -11.34 -4.87 -12.15
N GLY A 17 -10.25 -4.50 -12.83
CA GLY A 17 -9.12 -5.40 -13.08
C GLY A 17 -8.32 -5.67 -11.82
N MET A 18 -7.40 -4.79 -11.51
CA MET A 18 -6.56 -4.84 -10.33
C MET A 18 -6.57 -3.49 -9.62
N GLY A 19 -6.85 -3.53 -8.33
CA GLY A 19 -6.78 -2.36 -7.46
C GLY A 19 -5.60 -2.46 -6.50
N GLU A 20 -5.02 -1.32 -6.13
CA GLU A 20 -3.91 -1.19 -5.20
C GLU A 20 -3.99 0.10 -4.38
N SER A 21 -3.12 0.19 -3.37
CA SER A 21 -2.86 1.40 -2.62
C SER A 21 -4.12 2.09 -2.08
N PRO A 22 -4.99 1.37 -1.36
CA PRO A 22 -6.21 1.96 -0.81
C PRO A 22 -5.87 2.99 0.26
N ARG A 23 -6.67 4.08 0.30
CA ARG A 23 -6.60 5.14 1.31
C ARG A 23 -8.00 5.53 1.76
N TRP A 24 -8.20 5.69 3.05
CA TRP A 24 -9.44 6.24 3.57
C TRP A 24 -9.32 7.76 3.71
N HIS A 25 -10.00 8.49 2.85
CA HIS A 25 -9.94 9.95 2.80
C HIS A 25 -11.31 10.55 2.50
N GLU A 26 -11.70 11.62 3.21
CA GLU A 26 -12.99 12.32 3.04
C GLU A 26 -14.20 11.36 3.02
N SER A 27 -14.27 10.44 3.99
CA SER A 27 -15.35 9.44 4.15
C SER A 27 -15.54 8.51 2.94
N ARG A 28 -14.52 8.33 2.12
CA ARG A 28 -14.48 7.39 1.00
C ARG A 28 -13.19 6.57 0.99
N LEU A 29 -13.27 5.37 0.45
CA LEU A 29 -12.09 4.60 0.09
C LEU A 29 -11.63 5.03 -1.30
N TRP A 30 -10.40 5.50 -1.39
CA TRP A 30 -9.71 5.82 -2.63
C TRP A 30 -8.76 4.68 -2.97
N PHE A 31 -8.64 4.31 -4.22
CA PHE A 31 -7.69 3.29 -4.64
C PHE A 31 -7.22 3.51 -6.07
N SER A 32 -6.06 2.92 -6.37
CA SER A 32 -5.46 2.88 -7.70
C SER A 32 -6.06 1.73 -8.51
N ASN A 33 -6.82 2.01 -9.57
CA ASN A 33 -7.24 0.99 -10.54
C ASN A 33 -6.18 0.92 -11.65
N TRP A 34 -5.28 -0.02 -11.53
CA TRP A 34 -4.16 -0.15 -12.48
C TRP A 34 -4.64 -0.49 -13.89
N GLY A 35 -5.71 -1.30 -14.01
CA GLY A 35 -6.23 -1.77 -15.29
C GLY A 35 -6.65 -0.66 -16.23
N THR A 36 -7.25 0.39 -15.70
CA THR A 36 -7.72 1.54 -16.48
C THR A 36 -6.88 2.79 -16.25
N ASN A 37 -5.85 2.71 -15.40
CA ASN A 37 -5.04 3.82 -14.95
C ASN A 37 -5.89 4.96 -14.37
N GLU A 38 -6.80 4.63 -13.45
CA GLU A 38 -7.75 5.55 -12.85
C GLU A 38 -7.63 5.59 -11.33
N ILE A 39 -7.75 6.78 -10.77
CA ILE A 39 -8.01 6.98 -9.34
C ILE A 39 -9.51 6.84 -9.14
N VAL A 40 -9.92 5.90 -8.30
CA VAL A 40 -11.33 5.62 -7.99
C VAL A 40 -11.59 5.88 -6.53
N ALA A 41 -12.71 6.55 -6.22
CA ALA A 41 -13.23 6.70 -4.86
C ALA A 41 -14.56 5.96 -4.74
N VAL A 42 -14.79 5.27 -3.61
CA VAL A 42 -16.03 4.55 -3.32
C VAL A 42 -16.51 4.84 -1.90
N ASP A 43 -17.79 5.10 -1.73
CA ASP A 43 -18.41 5.30 -0.41
C ASP A 43 -18.76 3.96 0.28
N LEU A 44 -19.30 4.02 1.49
CA LEU A 44 -19.69 2.82 2.26
C LEU A 44 -20.92 2.10 1.69
N GLU A 45 -21.67 2.74 0.81
CA GLU A 45 -22.82 2.19 0.09
C GLU A 45 -22.42 1.49 -1.22
N GLY A 46 -21.13 1.63 -1.65
CA GLY A 46 -20.61 1.04 -2.88
C GLY A 46 -20.78 1.94 -4.12
N ASN A 47 -21.20 3.19 -3.96
CA ASN A 47 -21.22 4.14 -5.07
C ASN A 47 -19.78 4.57 -5.38
N SER A 48 -19.32 4.30 -6.60
CA SER A 48 -17.96 4.61 -7.03
C SER A 48 -17.92 5.72 -8.08
N GLU A 49 -16.85 6.50 -8.06
CA GLU A 49 -16.57 7.60 -8.96
C GLU A 49 -15.12 7.54 -9.44
N VAL A 50 -14.90 7.75 -10.73
CA VAL A 50 -13.56 7.99 -11.28
C VAL A 50 -13.19 9.44 -11.04
N ILE A 51 -12.18 9.66 -10.20
CA ILE A 51 -11.73 11.00 -9.79
C ILE A 51 -10.77 11.60 -10.82
N GLY A 52 -9.95 10.77 -11.43
CA GLY A 52 -8.96 11.21 -12.42
C GLY A 52 -8.06 10.11 -12.90
N ALA A 53 -7.11 10.46 -13.74
CA ALA A 53 -6.12 9.53 -14.23
C ALA A 53 -5.12 9.16 -13.13
N GLY A 54 -4.54 7.96 -13.22
CA GLY A 54 -3.47 7.48 -12.35
C GLY A 54 -2.09 8.03 -12.71
N GLY A 55 -1.06 7.48 -12.07
CA GLY A 55 0.34 7.85 -12.28
C GLY A 55 0.99 7.23 -13.51
N GLY A 56 0.34 6.23 -14.10
CA GLY A 56 0.88 5.44 -15.21
C GLY A 56 1.96 4.44 -14.79
N GLY A 57 2.36 3.58 -15.71
CA GLY A 57 3.33 2.53 -15.45
C GLY A 57 2.73 1.30 -14.74
N SER A 58 3.60 0.44 -14.24
CA SER A 58 3.25 -0.84 -13.62
C SER A 58 3.24 -0.76 -12.09
N GLY A 59 2.59 0.25 -11.56
CA GLY A 59 2.48 0.47 -10.12
C GLY A 59 2.49 1.96 -9.81
N TRP A 60 1.48 2.40 -9.10
CA TRP A 60 1.36 3.78 -8.64
C TRP A 60 0.34 3.85 -7.50
N ALA A 61 0.49 4.87 -6.67
CA ALA A 61 -0.26 5.09 -5.46
C ALA A 61 -0.67 6.55 -5.30
N VAL A 62 -1.58 6.81 -4.38
CA VAL A 62 -1.96 8.17 -3.98
C VAL A 62 -1.85 8.33 -2.47
N ASP A 63 -1.57 9.56 -2.04
CA ASP A 63 -1.68 10.00 -0.66
C ASP A 63 -1.82 11.52 -0.61
N TRP A 64 -2.06 12.13 0.55
CA TRP A 64 -2.34 13.55 0.68
C TRP A 64 -1.34 14.28 1.54
N LEU A 65 -0.91 15.43 1.07
CA LEU A 65 -0.23 16.41 1.88
C LEU A 65 -1.17 16.98 2.95
N ARG A 66 -0.62 17.53 4.02
CA ARG A 66 -1.42 18.12 5.11
C ARG A 66 -2.30 19.29 4.69
N ASP A 67 -2.01 19.93 3.56
CA ASP A 67 -2.82 21.01 2.99
C ASP A 67 -3.98 20.50 2.08
N GLY A 68 -4.16 19.17 2.03
CA GLY A 68 -5.23 18.50 1.27
C GLY A 68 -4.90 18.25 -0.19
N ARG A 69 -3.72 18.64 -0.68
CA ARG A 69 -3.33 18.33 -2.06
C ARG A 69 -2.86 16.88 -2.18
N MET A 70 -3.37 16.21 -3.19
CA MET A 70 -3.03 14.82 -3.45
C MET A 70 -1.67 14.69 -4.13
N LEU A 71 -0.90 13.71 -3.70
CA LEU A 71 0.30 13.21 -4.37
C LEU A 71 -0.05 11.95 -5.15
N VAL A 72 0.56 11.78 -6.32
CA VAL A 72 0.40 10.60 -7.19
C VAL A 72 1.78 10.13 -7.60
N THR A 73 2.11 8.89 -7.28
CA THR A 73 3.34 8.24 -7.76
C THR A 73 3.14 7.62 -9.15
N GLY A 74 4.19 7.08 -9.73
CA GLY A 74 4.24 6.45 -11.04
C GLY A 74 5.60 6.69 -11.69
N GLY A 75 5.65 7.12 -12.92
CA GLY A 75 6.91 7.53 -13.58
C GLY A 75 7.57 8.74 -12.90
N GLU A 76 6.77 9.59 -12.28
CA GLU A 76 7.18 10.77 -11.51
C GLU A 76 6.37 10.85 -10.21
N LEU A 77 6.79 11.69 -9.28
CA LEU A 77 5.96 12.11 -8.15
C LEU A 77 5.27 13.43 -8.51
N LEU A 78 3.96 13.33 -8.75
CA LEU A 78 3.12 14.45 -9.13
C LEU A 78 2.29 14.95 -7.96
N ARG A 79 1.96 16.24 -7.96
CA ARG A 79 1.02 16.86 -7.04
C ARG A 79 -0.17 17.39 -7.82
N VAL A 80 -1.36 17.09 -7.33
CA VAL A 80 -2.61 17.58 -7.91
C VAL A 80 -2.99 18.90 -7.23
N GLU A 81 -3.13 19.94 -8.02
CA GLU A 81 -3.52 21.27 -7.56
C GLU A 81 -5.07 21.41 -7.47
N PRO A 82 -5.60 22.44 -6.78
CA PRO A 82 -7.06 22.60 -6.64
C PRO A 82 -7.84 22.76 -7.94
N ASP A 83 -7.18 23.16 -9.02
CA ASP A 83 -7.77 23.23 -10.37
C ASP A 83 -7.66 21.91 -11.15
N ALA A 84 -7.29 20.82 -10.46
CA ALA A 84 -7.00 19.50 -11.01
C ALA A 84 -5.79 19.42 -11.96
N SER A 85 -5.02 20.49 -12.10
CA SER A 85 -3.75 20.43 -12.82
C SER A 85 -2.74 19.58 -12.04
N ARG A 86 -1.80 18.94 -12.76
CA ARG A 86 -0.75 18.11 -12.19
C ARG A 86 0.60 18.77 -12.41
N VAL A 87 1.36 18.93 -11.35
CA VAL A 87 2.69 19.50 -11.40
C VAL A 87 3.70 18.54 -10.77
N PRO A 88 4.95 18.46 -11.26
CA PRO A 88 5.99 17.72 -10.57
C PRO A 88 6.14 18.23 -9.13
N HIS A 89 6.08 17.31 -8.15
CA HIS A 89 6.31 17.63 -6.74
C HIS A 89 7.80 17.51 -6.38
N ALA A 90 8.43 16.44 -6.87
CA ALA A 90 9.86 16.22 -6.70
C ALA A 90 10.46 15.49 -7.92
N ASP A 91 11.71 15.79 -8.25
CA ASP A 91 12.48 15.03 -9.24
C ASP A 91 13.22 13.88 -8.53
N LEU A 92 12.76 12.66 -8.77
CA LEU A 92 13.31 11.45 -8.16
C LEU A 92 14.19 10.62 -9.10
N ARG A 93 14.38 11.07 -10.36
CA ARG A 93 15.12 10.34 -11.40
C ARG A 93 16.59 10.13 -11.08
N HIS A 94 17.16 10.99 -10.22
CA HIS A 94 18.54 10.85 -9.75
C HIS A 94 18.72 9.68 -8.77
N VAL A 95 17.63 9.13 -8.18
CA VAL A 95 17.67 8.00 -7.24
C VAL A 95 17.35 6.68 -7.94
N SER A 96 16.32 6.65 -8.78
CA SER A 96 15.95 5.47 -9.55
C SER A 96 15.40 5.89 -10.94
N PRO A 97 15.84 5.24 -12.02
CA PRO A 97 15.29 5.46 -13.36
C PRO A 97 13.96 4.71 -13.57
N TYR A 98 13.63 3.81 -12.66
CA TYR A 98 12.42 2.98 -12.71
C TYR A 98 11.30 3.62 -11.94
N GLY A 99 10.14 3.72 -12.16
CA GLY A 99 9.04 4.40 -11.49
C GLY A 99 8.94 4.19 -9.96
N TRP A 100 7.96 4.81 -9.38
CA TRP A 100 7.71 4.91 -7.95
C TRP A 100 6.35 4.27 -7.64
N SER A 101 6.35 3.27 -6.76
CA SER A 101 5.18 2.44 -6.49
C SER A 101 4.33 3.02 -5.36
N GLU A 102 4.73 2.74 -4.13
CA GLU A 102 3.96 3.10 -2.94
C GLU A 102 4.42 4.43 -2.33
N ILE A 103 3.49 5.06 -1.60
CA ILE A 103 3.71 6.30 -0.88
C ILE A 103 3.00 6.24 0.47
N THR A 104 3.57 6.86 1.49
CA THR A 104 2.86 7.21 2.74
C THR A 104 3.30 8.59 3.20
N VAL A 105 2.34 9.46 3.52
CA VAL A 105 2.62 10.80 4.07
C VAL A 105 2.44 10.76 5.57
N ASP A 106 3.50 11.11 6.32
CA ASP A 106 3.49 11.11 7.77
C ASP A 106 2.75 12.33 8.37
N GLY A 107 2.51 12.31 9.67
CA GLY A 107 1.86 13.40 10.39
C GLY A 107 2.65 14.71 10.43
N ARG A 108 3.90 14.75 9.93
CA ARG A 108 4.70 15.95 9.76
C ARG A 108 4.58 16.53 8.35
N GLY A 109 3.97 15.78 7.42
CA GLY A 109 3.83 16.14 6.02
C GLY A 109 5.01 15.71 5.14
N ASN A 110 5.83 14.79 5.62
CA ASN A 110 6.86 14.14 4.81
C ASN A 110 6.25 12.95 4.06
N ALA A 111 6.58 12.81 2.79
CA ALA A 111 6.21 11.66 2.00
C ALA A 111 7.39 10.66 1.93
N TYR A 112 7.15 9.42 2.31
CA TYR A 112 8.04 8.29 2.02
C TYR A 112 7.53 7.60 0.77
N VAL A 113 8.38 7.52 -0.25
CA VAL A 113 8.04 6.96 -1.56
C VAL A 113 9.02 5.85 -1.87
N ASN A 114 8.54 4.69 -2.32
CA ASN A 114 9.43 3.60 -2.65
C ASN A 114 9.49 3.27 -4.15
N SER A 115 10.57 2.61 -4.53
CA SER A 115 10.78 2.02 -5.85
C SER A 115 11.30 0.59 -5.69
N ILE A 116 10.74 -0.33 -6.46
CA ILE A 116 11.26 -1.70 -6.58
C ILE A 116 12.62 -1.74 -7.28
N ASN A 117 13.00 -0.63 -7.95
CA ASN A 117 14.27 -0.38 -8.60
C ASN A 117 14.63 -1.35 -9.75
N PHE A 118 13.63 -1.84 -10.45
CA PHE A 118 13.76 -2.59 -11.71
C PHE A 118 12.53 -2.40 -12.60
N ASP A 119 12.62 -2.74 -13.89
CA ASP A 119 11.47 -2.72 -14.78
C ASP A 119 10.55 -3.89 -14.45
N PHE A 120 9.27 -3.62 -14.18
CA PHE A 120 8.30 -4.67 -13.84
C PHE A 120 8.16 -5.73 -14.96
N ALA A 121 8.47 -5.39 -16.20
CA ALA A 121 8.55 -6.36 -17.29
C ALA A 121 9.57 -7.47 -17.04
N ASP A 122 10.61 -7.19 -16.23
CA ASP A 122 11.67 -8.13 -15.86
C ASP A 122 11.35 -8.95 -14.60
N PHE A 123 10.11 -8.87 -14.07
CA PHE A 123 9.69 -9.47 -12.80
C PHE A 123 10.12 -10.94 -12.66
N THR A 124 9.85 -11.77 -13.67
CA THR A 124 10.16 -13.22 -13.65
C THR A 124 11.67 -13.46 -13.58
N GLU A 125 12.47 -12.67 -14.31
CA GLU A 125 13.93 -12.76 -14.29
C GLU A 125 14.50 -12.31 -12.95
N VAL A 126 14.00 -11.20 -12.42
CA VAL A 126 14.43 -10.66 -11.11
C VAL A 126 14.08 -11.63 -9.98
N LEU A 127 12.90 -12.24 -10.02
CA LEU A 127 12.50 -13.24 -9.03
C LEU A 127 13.44 -14.44 -9.05
N ALA A 128 13.89 -14.88 -10.23
CA ALA A 128 14.80 -16.03 -10.37
C ALA A 128 16.25 -15.72 -9.95
N LYS A 129 16.72 -14.48 -10.15
CA LYS A 129 18.12 -14.06 -9.86
C LYS A 129 18.30 -13.48 -8.46
N GLY A 130 17.23 -13.15 -7.79
CA GLY A 130 17.20 -12.42 -6.52
C GLY A 130 16.74 -10.97 -6.71
N PRO A 131 16.13 -10.35 -5.67
CA PRO A 131 15.56 -9.04 -5.78
C PRO A 131 16.61 -7.97 -6.10
N ALA A 132 16.25 -7.03 -6.98
CA ALA A 132 16.98 -5.78 -7.10
C ALA A 132 16.90 -5.00 -5.77
N PRO A 133 17.94 -4.21 -5.41
CA PRO A 133 17.93 -3.41 -4.19
C PRO A 133 16.91 -2.27 -4.31
N GLY A 134 15.71 -2.49 -3.79
CA GLY A 134 14.66 -1.49 -3.72
C GLY A 134 15.01 -0.36 -2.75
N LYS A 135 14.37 0.79 -2.93
CA LYS A 135 14.74 2.04 -2.28
C LYS A 135 13.54 2.73 -1.63
N VAL A 136 13.81 3.54 -0.61
CA VAL A 136 12.87 4.51 -0.05
C VAL A 136 13.48 5.90 -0.12
N VAL A 137 12.71 6.85 -0.62
CA VAL A 137 13.03 8.27 -0.69
C VAL A 137 12.11 9.03 0.26
N LEU A 138 12.69 9.93 1.04
CA LEU A 138 11.97 10.97 1.75
C LEU A 138 11.79 12.16 0.83
N VAL A 139 10.57 12.65 0.71
CA VAL A 139 10.23 13.90 0.04
C VAL A 139 9.55 14.81 1.06
N THR A 140 10.14 15.96 1.32
CA THR A 140 9.56 16.96 2.22
C THR A 140 8.46 17.77 1.53
N ALA A 141 7.63 18.48 2.30
CA ALA A 141 6.50 19.24 1.76
C ALA A 141 6.88 20.31 0.71
N ASP A 142 8.13 20.77 0.70
CA ASP A 142 8.69 21.71 -0.28
C ASP A 142 9.22 21.01 -1.56
N GLY A 143 9.15 19.67 -1.63
CA GLY A 143 9.64 18.88 -2.75
C GLY A 143 11.13 18.52 -2.68
N THR A 144 11.82 18.82 -1.58
CA THR A 144 13.21 18.36 -1.40
C THR A 144 13.21 16.83 -1.21
N ALA A 145 13.99 16.12 -2.03
CA ALA A 145 14.03 14.66 -2.04
C ALA A 145 15.42 14.11 -1.72
N ARG A 146 15.47 13.03 -0.93
CA ARG A 146 16.71 12.29 -0.65
C ARG A 146 16.41 10.81 -0.40
N GLU A 147 17.31 9.92 -0.83
CA GLU A 147 17.28 8.52 -0.46
C GLU A 147 17.49 8.38 1.05
N VAL A 148 16.67 7.58 1.71
CA VAL A 148 16.73 7.32 3.16
C VAL A 148 16.86 5.85 3.53
N ALA A 149 16.56 4.93 2.61
CA ALA A 149 16.84 3.51 2.73
C ALA A 149 17.05 2.86 1.37
N ASP A 150 17.86 1.81 1.32
CA ASP A 150 18.12 0.97 0.16
C ASP A 150 18.18 -0.52 0.53
N GLY A 151 18.41 -1.38 -0.46
CA GLY A 151 18.60 -2.82 -0.24
C GLY A 151 17.34 -3.52 0.28
N LEU A 152 16.16 -3.03 -0.06
CA LEU A 152 14.87 -3.64 0.26
C LEU A 152 14.48 -4.64 -0.83
N ALA A 153 13.96 -5.80 -0.43
CA ALA A 153 13.57 -6.87 -1.34
C ALA A 153 12.12 -6.69 -1.83
N PHE A 154 11.93 -5.90 -2.88
CA PHE A 154 10.62 -5.51 -3.40
C PHE A 154 9.81 -4.74 -2.35
N PRO A 155 10.21 -3.50 -2.00
CA PRO A 155 9.43 -2.68 -1.08
C PRO A 155 8.05 -2.39 -1.67
N ASN A 156 7.03 -2.60 -0.86
CA ASN A 156 5.63 -2.46 -1.19
C ASN A 156 4.94 -1.56 -0.16
N GLY A 157 3.77 -1.92 0.37
CA GLY A 157 3.04 -1.10 1.32
C GLY A 157 3.88 -0.58 2.48
N MET A 158 3.61 0.64 2.89
CA MET A 158 4.29 1.31 3.99
C MET A 158 3.29 1.85 5.00
N ALA A 159 3.65 1.83 6.27
CA ALA A 159 2.86 2.46 7.33
C ALA A 159 3.79 3.21 8.31
N VAL A 160 3.33 4.37 8.78
CA VAL A 160 4.03 5.16 9.80
C VAL A 160 3.23 5.11 11.10
N THR A 161 3.90 4.86 12.22
CA THR A 161 3.26 4.86 13.54
C THR A 161 2.68 6.22 13.90
N PRO A 162 1.60 6.29 14.73
CA PRO A 162 0.91 7.55 15.05
C PRO A 162 1.79 8.62 15.66
N ASP A 163 2.84 8.21 16.37
CA ASP A 163 3.83 9.11 16.99
C ASP A 163 4.90 9.62 15.99
N ASN A 164 4.81 9.19 14.71
CA ASN A 164 5.81 9.43 13.66
C ASN A 164 7.21 8.91 14.05
N GLY A 165 7.28 7.87 14.87
CA GLY A 165 8.53 7.30 15.37
C GLY A 165 9.07 6.15 14.53
N THR A 166 8.22 5.44 13.79
CA THR A 166 8.61 4.23 13.04
C THR A 166 7.95 4.19 11.66
N LEU A 167 8.75 3.92 10.63
CA LEU A 167 8.28 3.50 9.31
C LEU A 167 8.35 1.99 9.22
N ILE A 168 7.25 1.34 8.85
CA ILE A 168 7.16 -0.08 8.57
C ILE A 168 6.99 -0.26 7.05
N VAL A 169 7.79 -1.14 6.44
CA VAL A 169 7.79 -1.41 4.99
C VAL A 169 7.59 -2.90 4.76
N ALA A 170 6.63 -3.28 3.94
CA ALA A 170 6.51 -4.65 3.45
C ALA A 170 7.59 -4.94 2.42
N GLU A 171 8.37 -6.01 2.62
CA GLU A 171 9.33 -6.53 1.65
C GLU A 171 8.75 -7.82 1.04
N SER A 172 7.98 -7.69 -0.06
CA SER A 172 7.20 -8.81 -0.61
C SER A 172 8.06 -10.01 -1.03
N PHE A 173 9.25 -9.78 -1.59
CA PHE A 173 10.16 -10.87 -1.97
C PHE A 173 10.94 -11.47 -0.81
N ALA A 174 11.03 -10.80 0.33
CA ALA A 174 11.64 -11.33 1.54
C ALA A 174 10.62 -11.94 2.52
N ALA A 175 9.33 -11.85 2.20
CA ALA A 175 8.22 -12.31 3.05
C ALA A 175 8.33 -11.79 4.49
N ARG A 176 8.61 -10.48 4.65
CA ARG A 176 8.75 -9.85 5.96
C ARG A 176 8.28 -8.40 5.96
N LEU A 177 8.00 -7.90 7.14
CA LEU A 177 7.86 -6.48 7.42
C LEU A 177 9.16 -5.98 8.05
N THR A 178 9.69 -4.89 7.54
CA THR A 178 10.92 -4.25 8.02
C THR A 178 10.59 -2.89 8.62
N ALA A 179 11.13 -2.58 9.80
CA ALA A 179 10.93 -1.31 10.46
C ALA A 179 12.20 -0.46 10.49
N PHE A 180 12.00 0.85 10.50
CA PHE A 180 13.04 1.87 10.67
C PHE A 180 12.58 2.89 11.70
N ASP A 181 13.50 3.38 12.52
CA ASP A 181 13.25 4.55 13.36
C ASP A 181 13.31 5.82 12.50
N ILE A 182 12.34 6.72 12.68
CA ILE A 182 12.24 8.00 11.97
C ILE A 182 12.86 9.08 12.82
N GLY A 183 13.92 9.69 12.32
CA GLY A 183 14.56 10.85 12.93
C GLY A 183 13.71 12.13 12.84
N ALA A 184 14.09 13.17 13.59
CA ALA A 184 13.40 14.46 13.56
C ALA A 184 13.41 15.14 12.19
N ASP A 185 14.43 14.84 11.38
CA ASP A 185 14.59 15.31 9.99
C ASP A 185 14.00 14.35 8.95
N GLY A 186 13.26 13.30 9.38
CA GLY A 186 12.69 12.26 8.54
C GLY A 186 13.69 11.20 8.06
N SER A 187 14.97 11.23 8.48
CA SER A 187 15.92 10.17 8.15
C SER A 187 15.53 8.84 8.78
N LEU A 188 15.89 7.74 8.11
CA LEU A 188 15.63 6.39 8.58
C LEU A 188 16.91 5.78 9.20
N SER A 189 16.74 5.08 10.31
CA SER A 189 17.83 4.42 11.03
C SER A 189 17.35 3.13 11.70
N ASN A 190 18.26 2.37 12.32
CA ASN A 190 17.94 1.20 13.12
C ASN A 190 17.05 0.18 12.37
N ARG A 191 17.44 -0.16 11.11
CA ARG A 191 16.72 -1.18 10.32
C ARG A 191 16.63 -2.48 11.09
N ARG A 192 15.41 -3.01 11.23
CA ARG A 192 15.14 -4.27 11.95
C ARG A 192 13.97 -5.02 11.32
N ILE A 193 13.91 -6.32 11.52
CA ILE A 193 12.73 -7.11 11.17
C ILE A 193 11.63 -6.76 12.17
N TRP A 194 10.48 -6.30 11.66
CA TRP A 194 9.29 -6.03 12.46
C TRP A 194 8.48 -7.32 12.66
N ALA A 195 8.29 -8.11 11.59
CA ALA A 195 7.67 -9.43 11.63
C ALA A 195 8.07 -10.25 10.40
N ASP A 196 8.21 -11.57 10.56
CA ASP A 196 8.43 -12.54 9.47
C ASP A 196 7.06 -12.99 8.94
N VAL A 197 6.40 -12.10 8.19
CA VAL A 197 5.13 -12.36 7.50
C VAL A 197 5.15 -11.72 6.12
N THR A 198 4.51 -12.36 5.18
CA THR A 198 4.31 -11.75 3.85
C THR A 198 3.48 -10.48 3.99
N GLY A 199 3.77 -9.48 3.19
CA GLY A 199 2.97 -8.26 3.09
C GLY A 199 3.02 -7.73 1.67
N ASP A 200 1.92 -7.10 1.26
CA ASP A 200 1.78 -6.29 0.07
C ASP A 200 1.36 -4.88 0.53
N GLY A 201 0.23 -4.32 0.13
CA GLY A 201 -0.28 -3.11 0.78
C GLY A 201 -0.69 -3.36 2.23
N ILE A 202 -0.25 -2.51 3.15
CA ILE A 202 -0.45 -2.64 4.60
C ILE A 202 -1.11 -1.40 5.21
N CYS A 203 -1.77 -1.56 6.36
CA CYS A 203 -2.21 -0.44 7.19
C CYS A 203 -2.02 -0.75 8.67
N ILE A 204 -2.05 0.28 9.53
CA ILE A 204 -1.79 0.18 10.97
C ILE A 204 -3.03 0.57 11.79
N ASP A 205 -3.23 -0.08 12.93
CA ASP A 205 -4.34 0.17 13.84
C ASP A 205 -3.93 0.91 15.13
N ALA A 206 -4.93 1.29 15.94
CA ALA A 206 -4.72 2.08 17.15
C ALA A 206 -3.97 1.35 18.29
N GLU A 207 -3.75 0.05 18.17
CA GLU A 207 -2.89 -0.71 19.08
C GLU A 207 -1.48 -0.92 18.52
N GLY A 208 -1.17 -0.30 17.35
CA GLY A 208 0.11 -0.41 16.65
C GLY A 208 0.32 -1.76 15.95
N ALA A 209 -0.73 -2.55 15.76
CA ALA A 209 -0.67 -3.76 14.95
C ALA A 209 -0.90 -3.44 13.47
N VAL A 210 -0.23 -4.20 12.60
CA VAL A 210 -0.32 -4.05 11.15
C VAL A 210 -1.24 -5.10 10.57
N TRP A 211 -2.16 -4.68 9.71
CA TRP A 211 -2.90 -5.55 8.82
C TRP A 211 -2.11 -5.74 7.53
N CYS A 212 -1.93 -6.99 7.11
CA CYS A 212 -1.18 -7.36 5.91
C CYS A 212 -1.76 -8.62 5.26
N SER A 213 -1.58 -8.76 3.96
CA SER A 213 -1.94 -9.97 3.22
C SER A 213 -0.93 -11.10 3.49
N ALA A 214 -1.39 -12.34 3.48
CA ALA A 214 -0.54 -13.52 3.62
C ALA A 214 -1.18 -14.75 2.96
N VAL A 215 -0.37 -15.81 2.84
CA VAL A 215 -0.86 -17.16 2.50
C VAL A 215 -0.81 -18.00 3.77
N GLY A 216 -1.92 -18.58 4.16
CA GLY A 216 -2.02 -19.45 5.33
C GLY A 216 -1.31 -20.78 5.13
N ALA A 217 -1.10 -21.53 6.19
CA ALA A 217 -0.37 -22.80 6.18
C ALA A 217 -1.02 -23.89 5.28
N GLY A 218 -2.30 -23.78 5.01
CA GLY A 218 -3.05 -24.65 4.08
C GLY A 218 -3.11 -24.13 2.63
N GLY A 219 -2.45 -22.99 2.33
CA GLY A 219 -2.47 -22.36 1.01
C GLY A 219 -3.67 -21.41 0.80
N GLU A 220 -4.45 -21.14 1.82
CA GLU A 220 -5.56 -20.19 1.80
C GLU A 220 -5.08 -18.74 1.78
N ASN A 221 -5.79 -17.87 1.06
CA ASN A 221 -5.53 -16.43 1.10
C ASN A 221 -6.11 -15.83 2.39
N VAL A 222 -5.28 -15.07 3.10
CA VAL A 222 -5.65 -14.48 4.39
C VAL A 222 -5.18 -13.05 4.50
N VAL A 223 -5.86 -12.28 5.32
CA VAL A 223 -5.39 -10.98 5.83
C VAL A 223 -5.17 -11.12 7.32
N LEU A 224 -3.96 -10.83 7.77
CA LEU A 224 -3.52 -11.02 9.14
C LEU A 224 -3.40 -9.68 9.85
N ARG A 225 -3.79 -9.65 11.11
CA ARG A 225 -3.44 -8.60 12.07
C ARG A 225 -2.25 -9.07 12.89
N VAL A 226 -1.12 -8.38 12.75
CA VAL A 226 0.16 -8.81 13.33
C VAL A 226 0.75 -7.69 14.17
N ARG A 227 1.29 -8.01 15.36
CA ARG A 227 2.07 -7.06 16.16
C ARG A 227 3.57 -7.21 15.90
N GLU A 228 4.36 -6.25 16.34
CA GLU A 228 5.82 -6.35 16.31
C GLU A 228 6.27 -7.64 17.02
N GLY A 229 7.20 -8.36 16.39
CA GLY A 229 7.64 -9.69 16.82
C GLY A 229 6.86 -10.85 16.18
N GLY A 230 5.84 -10.57 15.35
CA GLY A 230 5.19 -11.57 14.49
C GLY A 230 4.01 -12.31 15.13
N GLU A 231 3.55 -11.92 16.33
CA GLU A 231 2.34 -12.52 16.90
C GLU A 231 1.10 -12.15 16.09
N VAL A 232 0.40 -13.16 15.58
CA VAL A 232 -0.87 -13.00 14.85
C VAL A 232 -2.00 -12.82 15.88
N LEU A 233 -2.66 -11.66 15.83
CA LEU A 233 -3.73 -11.27 16.73
C LEU A 233 -5.11 -11.54 16.17
N ASP A 234 -5.25 -11.47 14.82
CA ASP A 234 -6.51 -11.71 14.13
C ASP A 234 -6.25 -12.22 12.71
N ARG A 235 -7.26 -12.84 12.08
CA ARG A 235 -7.14 -13.49 10.78
C ARG A 235 -8.48 -13.48 10.05
N ILE A 236 -8.47 -12.99 8.82
CA ILE A 236 -9.63 -13.00 7.92
C ILE A 236 -9.29 -13.81 6.68
N GLU A 237 -10.10 -14.81 6.36
CA GLU A 237 -9.96 -15.56 5.10
C GLU A 237 -10.66 -14.82 3.96
N VAL A 238 -10.02 -14.82 2.78
CA VAL A 238 -10.56 -14.22 1.57
C VAL A 238 -10.51 -15.22 0.41
N ASP A 239 -11.40 -15.05 -0.57
CA ASP A 239 -11.61 -16.03 -1.65
C ASP A 239 -10.52 -16.00 -2.74
N ARG A 240 -9.66 -15.00 -2.72
CA ARG A 240 -8.58 -14.78 -3.70
C ARG A 240 -7.43 -13.96 -3.09
N PRO A 241 -6.27 -13.84 -3.76
CA PRO A 241 -5.16 -13.02 -3.27
C PRO A 241 -5.59 -11.60 -2.93
N CYS A 242 -5.15 -11.12 -1.76
CA CYS A 242 -5.30 -9.74 -1.30
C CYS A 242 -4.00 -9.00 -1.60
N TYR A 243 -4.09 -7.88 -2.30
CA TYR A 243 -2.95 -7.05 -2.69
C TYR A 243 -2.74 -5.89 -1.72
N ALA A 244 -3.82 -5.36 -1.17
CA ALA A 244 -3.72 -4.28 -0.21
C ALA A 244 -4.88 -4.26 0.76
N CYS A 245 -4.69 -3.65 1.91
CA CYS A 245 -5.75 -3.42 2.89
C CYS A 245 -5.66 -2.02 3.48
N MET A 246 -6.80 -1.51 3.94
CA MET A 246 -6.92 -0.19 4.56
C MET A 246 -7.99 -0.23 5.64
N LEU A 247 -7.74 0.41 6.76
CA LEU A 247 -8.72 0.66 7.80
C LEU A 247 -9.40 2.00 7.57
N GLY A 248 -10.73 2.05 7.75
CA GLY A 248 -11.50 3.27 7.61
C GLY A 248 -12.93 3.10 8.08
N GLY A 249 -13.86 3.82 7.44
CA GLY A 249 -15.24 3.93 7.89
C GLY A 249 -15.40 5.00 8.96
N ASP A 250 -16.66 5.40 9.26
CA ASP A 250 -16.97 6.49 10.16
C ASP A 250 -16.39 6.34 11.58
N ASP A 251 -16.23 5.12 12.04
CA ASP A 251 -15.63 4.78 13.34
C ASP A 251 -14.22 4.17 13.23
N GLY A 252 -13.65 4.16 12.02
CA GLY A 252 -12.33 3.61 11.75
C GLY A 252 -12.21 2.09 11.84
N ARG A 253 -13.31 1.34 11.97
CA ARG A 253 -13.34 -0.11 12.23
C ARG A 253 -13.80 -0.95 11.04
N THR A 254 -13.79 -0.39 9.86
CA THR A 254 -14.01 -1.13 8.62
C THR A 254 -12.65 -1.43 7.99
N LEU A 255 -12.31 -2.70 7.89
CA LEU A 255 -11.17 -3.15 7.12
C LEU A 255 -11.61 -3.36 5.68
N PHE A 256 -11.03 -2.62 4.76
CA PHE A 256 -11.16 -2.78 3.32
C PHE A 256 -10.02 -3.67 2.83
N MET A 257 -10.33 -4.66 2.00
CA MET A 257 -9.38 -5.61 1.43
C MET A 257 -9.54 -5.60 -0.08
N VAL A 258 -8.47 -5.23 -0.78
CA VAL A 258 -8.43 -5.17 -2.24
C VAL A 258 -7.94 -6.51 -2.76
N VAL A 259 -8.81 -7.25 -3.40
CA VAL A 259 -8.54 -8.62 -3.83
C VAL A 259 -8.76 -8.79 -5.34
N ALA A 260 -7.95 -9.65 -5.98
CA ALA A 260 -8.14 -10.05 -7.38
C ALA A 260 -7.52 -11.43 -7.62
N GLN A 261 -7.90 -12.11 -8.72
CA GLN A 261 -7.21 -13.32 -9.15
C GLN A 261 -5.84 -12.99 -9.72
N TRP A 262 -4.85 -13.80 -9.38
CA TRP A 262 -3.53 -13.71 -9.95
C TRP A 262 -3.35 -14.72 -11.08
N PHE A 263 -2.92 -14.27 -12.25
CA PHE A 263 -2.68 -15.11 -13.42
C PHE A 263 -1.20 -15.29 -13.76
N GLY A 264 -0.32 -14.63 -13.01
CA GLY A 264 1.13 -14.58 -13.24
C GLY A 264 1.58 -13.26 -13.89
N PRO A 265 2.87 -12.91 -13.74
CA PRO A 265 3.42 -11.64 -14.22
C PRO A 265 3.34 -11.51 -15.75
N ASP A 266 3.45 -12.63 -16.48
CA ASP A 266 3.39 -12.65 -17.94
C ASP A 266 1.97 -12.52 -18.51
N ARG A 267 0.95 -12.39 -17.66
CA ARG A 267 -0.47 -12.31 -18.01
C ARG A 267 -1.18 -11.15 -17.33
N MET A 268 -0.51 -10.02 -17.24
CA MET A 268 -1.09 -8.80 -16.65
C MET A 268 -2.30 -8.28 -17.44
N ASP A 269 -2.31 -8.46 -18.78
CA ASP A 269 -3.45 -8.21 -19.64
C ASP A 269 -4.68 -9.01 -19.20
N GLN A 270 -4.54 -10.30 -18.94
CA GLN A 270 -5.63 -11.16 -18.46
C GLN A 270 -6.11 -10.73 -17.06
N LEU A 271 -5.20 -10.33 -16.18
CA LEU A 271 -5.56 -9.81 -14.86
C LEU A 271 -6.49 -8.59 -14.99
N ILE A 272 -6.20 -7.71 -15.93
CA ILE A 272 -6.98 -6.51 -16.21
C ILE A 272 -8.32 -6.85 -16.88
N GLU A 273 -8.31 -7.68 -17.93
CA GLU A 273 -9.49 -8.00 -18.74
C GLU A 273 -10.51 -8.86 -17.99
N ALA A 274 -10.04 -9.78 -17.13
CA ALA A 274 -10.92 -10.69 -16.38
C ALA A 274 -11.79 -9.98 -15.34
N LYS A 275 -11.46 -8.73 -14.97
CA LYS A 275 -12.23 -7.88 -14.04
C LYS A 275 -12.61 -8.61 -12.74
N THR A 276 -11.64 -9.33 -12.19
CA THR A 276 -11.83 -10.10 -10.95
C THR A 276 -11.61 -9.30 -9.68
N GLY A 277 -11.21 -8.04 -9.82
CA GLY A 277 -10.96 -7.13 -8.71
C GLY A 277 -12.22 -6.89 -7.87
N ARG A 278 -12.05 -6.90 -6.55
CA ARG A 278 -13.10 -6.60 -5.57
C ARG A 278 -12.53 -5.81 -4.40
N ILE A 279 -13.36 -4.95 -3.84
CA ILE A 279 -13.17 -4.42 -2.50
C ILE A 279 -14.06 -5.24 -1.56
N LEU A 280 -13.46 -6.00 -0.68
CA LEU A 280 -14.16 -6.67 0.42
C LEU A 280 -14.07 -5.80 1.67
N THR A 281 -15.09 -5.89 2.53
CA THR A 281 -15.09 -5.23 3.83
C THR A 281 -15.33 -6.24 4.94
N ALA A 282 -14.72 -5.99 6.10
CA ALA A 282 -14.98 -6.69 7.35
C ALA A 282 -14.99 -5.71 8.52
N ARG A 283 -15.77 -6.01 9.57
CA ARG A 283 -15.73 -5.23 10.82
C ARG A 283 -14.62 -5.78 11.71
N VAL A 284 -13.80 -4.88 12.26
CA VAL A 284 -12.69 -5.23 13.14
C VAL A 284 -12.81 -4.56 14.50
N ALA A 285 -12.13 -5.12 15.50
CA ALA A 285 -12.25 -4.66 16.89
C ALA A 285 -11.50 -3.35 17.15
N VAL A 286 -10.39 -3.11 16.45
CA VAL A 286 -9.49 -1.98 16.69
C VAL A 286 -9.57 -0.99 15.51
N PRO A 287 -9.77 0.32 15.76
CA PRO A 287 -9.87 1.31 14.68
C PRO A 287 -8.50 1.62 14.09
N HIS A 288 -8.53 2.31 12.94
CA HIS A 288 -7.32 2.81 12.30
C HIS A 288 -6.61 3.88 13.16
N THR A 289 -5.32 4.05 12.89
CA THR A 289 -4.49 5.14 13.39
C THR A 289 -3.22 5.24 12.55
N GLY A 290 -2.42 6.27 12.77
CA GLY A 290 -1.18 6.43 12.01
C GLY A 290 -1.43 6.82 10.55
N TRP A 291 -0.49 6.45 9.69
CA TRP A 291 -0.49 6.74 8.26
C TRP A 291 -0.03 5.48 7.49
N PRO A 292 -0.67 5.06 6.43
CA PRO A 292 -2.01 5.43 5.98
C PRO A 292 -3.09 4.98 6.92
#